data_9bd1793dea996fe38953ae817bf5634a
#
_entry.id   9bd1793dea996fe38953ae817bf5634a
#
_cell.length_a   1.000
_cell.length_b   1.000
_cell.length_c   1.000
_cell.angle_alpha   90.00
_cell.angle_beta   90.00
_cell.angle_gamma   90.00
#
_symmetry.space_group_name_H-M   'P 1'
#
loop_
_entity.id
_entity.type
_entity.pdbx_description
1 polymer ?
#
loop_
_entity_poly.entity_id
_entity_poly.type
_entity_poly.pdbx_seq_one_letter_code
_entity_poly.pdbx_strand_id
1 'polypeptide(L)'
;QVVAKQWMWKFQHPGGQREINTLHVPVGRPVRLNMISQDVIHSLYFPALRIKRDLLPGRYTELWFNATEAGRYEVFCAEYCGTDHSKMLATLIVQPPQEYARWLSQAGASESLAEQGEVLFRQFGCSGCHGPAAVAKAPKLDGLYGRRVALENGSSVVADQAYIRDSILLPHKQIVAGYESIMPSFANVIDEEGVLRLTAYIQSLGKVGHAPGTIDERGQGEPHADSPRSPTPEETLP
;
A
#
# COMPACT_ATOMS: atom_id res chain seq x y z
N GLN A 1 -6.57 -1.63 1.79
CA GLN A 1 -5.88 -1.74 3.06
C GLN A 1 -6.79 -2.38 4.10
N VAL A 2 -6.23 -3.13 5.05
CA VAL A 2 -6.98 -3.72 6.18
C VAL A 2 -6.26 -3.38 7.47
N VAL A 3 -6.98 -2.80 8.41
CA VAL A 3 -6.49 -2.58 9.77
C VAL A 3 -7.38 -3.35 10.73
N ALA A 4 -6.79 -4.32 11.43
CA ALA A 4 -7.46 -5.04 12.50
C ALA A 4 -7.28 -4.31 13.83
N LYS A 5 -8.34 -4.29 14.63
CA LYS A 5 -8.35 -3.77 15.99
C LYS A 5 -9.37 -4.58 16.79
N GLN A 6 -9.15 -4.77 18.09
CA GLN A 6 -10.11 -5.40 19.00
C GLN A 6 -11.43 -4.64 19.03
N TRP A 7 -12.54 -5.11 18.54
CA TRP A 7 -12.78 -6.37 17.82
C TRP A 7 -13.52 -6.02 16.53
N MET A 8 -12.82 -5.34 15.60
CA MET A 8 -13.36 -4.84 14.35
C MET A 8 -12.35 -4.97 13.22
N TRP A 9 -12.86 -5.06 12.00
CA TRP A 9 -12.12 -5.00 10.76
C TRP A 9 -12.38 -3.66 10.08
N LYS A 10 -11.34 -2.89 9.83
CA LYS A 10 -11.42 -1.67 9.03
C LYS A 10 -10.87 -1.97 7.65
N PHE A 11 -11.69 -1.78 6.63
CA PHE A 11 -11.29 -1.91 5.24
C PHE A 11 -11.24 -0.54 4.59
N GLN A 12 -10.25 -0.30 3.74
CA GLN A 12 -10.11 0.94 3.02
C GLN A 12 -9.71 0.67 1.58
N HIS A 13 -10.49 1.21 0.66
CA HIS A 13 -10.30 1.10 -0.78
C HIS A 13 -9.31 2.16 -1.29
N PRO A 14 -8.66 1.94 -2.48
CA PRO A 14 -7.73 2.92 -3.06
C PRO A 14 -8.32 4.31 -3.28
N GLY A 15 -9.64 4.39 -3.55
CA GLY A 15 -10.39 5.63 -3.72
C GLY A 15 -10.78 6.33 -2.40
N GLY A 16 -10.29 5.85 -1.24
CA GLY A 16 -10.55 6.44 0.06
C GLY A 16 -11.81 5.94 0.78
N GLN A 17 -12.68 5.19 0.11
CA GLN A 17 -13.89 4.62 0.73
C GLN A 17 -13.50 3.71 1.90
N ARG A 18 -14.22 3.82 3.00
CA ARG A 18 -13.97 3.08 4.24
C ARG A 18 -15.17 2.24 4.62
N GLU A 19 -14.87 1.07 5.12
CA GLU A 19 -15.87 0.13 5.62
C GLU A 19 -15.44 -0.44 6.97
N ILE A 20 -16.41 -0.70 7.83
CA ILE A 20 -16.20 -1.39 9.10
C ILE A 20 -16.97 -2.71 9.04
N ASN A 21 -16.26 -3.80 9.29
CA ASN A 21 -16.82 -5.16 9.30
C ASN A 21 -17.57 -5.56 8.01
N THR A 22 -17.28 -4.88 6.90
CA THR A 22 -17.80 -5.19 5.58
C THR A 22 -16.73 -4.90 4.54
N LEU A 23 -16.57 -5.77 3.54
CA LEU A 23 -15.65 -5.59 2.44
C LEU A 23 -16.37 -5.84 1.12
N HIS A 24 -16.53 -4.81 0.31
CA HIS A 24 -17.04 -4.95 -1.06
C HIS A 24 -15.92 -5.20 -2.04
N VAL A 25 -16.09 -6.18 -2.93
CA VAL A 25 -15.13 -6.48 -4.00
C VAL A 25 -15.86 -6.84 -5.30
N PRO A 26 -15.24 -6.61 -6.47
CA PRO A 26 -15.80 -7.05 -7.74
C PRO A 26 -15.57 -8.55 -7.97
N VAL A 27 -16.55 -9.24 -8.55
CA VAL A 27 -16.42 -10.63 -9.01
C VAL A 27 -15.41 -10.72 -10.17
N GLY A 28 -14.63 -11.81 -10.20
CA GLY A 28 -13.73 -12.13 -11.30
C GLY A 28 -12.48 -11.25 -11.40
N ARG A 29 -12.19 -10.42 -10.41
CA ARG A 29 -10.98 -9.59 -10.38
C ARG A 29 -10.08 -9.95 -9.20
N PRO A 30 -8.76 -10.02 -9.41
CA PRO A 30 -7.81 -10.20 -8.30
C PRO A 30 -7.91 -9.05 -7.30
N VAL A 31 -8.02 -9.39 -6.03
CA VAL A 31 -8.02 -8.47 -4.89
C VAL A 31 -6.78 -8.72 -4.07
N ARG A 32 -6.01 -7.68 -3.80
CA ARG A 32 -4.85 -7.72 -2.91
C ARG A 32 -5.15 -6.89 -1.67
N LEU A 33 -5.01 -7.50 -0.51
CA LEU A 33 -5.17 -6.89 0.79
C LEU A 33 -3.79 -6.69 1.43
N ASN A 34 -3.41 -5.44 1.70
CA ASN A 34 -2.30 -5.10 2.57
C ASN A 34 -2.84 -4.90 3.98
N MET A 35 -2.31 -5.63 4.95
CA MET A 35 -2.95 -5.82 6.24
C MET A 35 -1.98 -5.58 7.39
N ILE A 36 -2.47 -4.95 8.45
CA ILE A 36 -1.74 -4.74 9.69
C ILE A 36 -2.70 -4.80 10.88
N SER A 37 -2.18 -5.16 12.05
CA SER A 37 -2.91 -5.03 13.32
C SER A 37 -2.49 -3.75 14.06
N GLN A 38 -3.44 -3.11 14.70
CA GLN A 38 -3.22 -1.94 15.55
C GLN A 38 -2.88 -2.32 17.00
N ASP A 39 -3.21 -3.53 17.43
CA ASP A 39 -3.12 -3.96 18.84
C ASP A 39 -2.49 -5.36 18.99
N VAL A 40 -3.28 -6.42 18.90
CA VAL A 40 -2.85 -7.81 19.07
C VAL A 40 -2.82 -8.56 17.73
N ILE A 41 -2.40 -9.82 17.74
CA ILE A 41 -2.49 -10.68 16.55
C ILE A 41 -3.97 -10.99 16.27
N HIS A 42 -4.36 -10.86 15.00
CA HIS A 42 -5.63 -11.29 14.45
C HIS A 42 -5.38 -12.17 13.23
N SER A 43 -6.36 -12.95 12.80
CA SER A 43 -6.26 -13.71 11.55
C SER A 43 -7.51 -13.50 10.71
N LEU A 44 -7.37 -12.84 9.56
CA LEU A 44 -8.47 -12.62 8.62
C LEU A 44 -8.73 -13.90 7.85
N TYR A 45 -9.90 -14.49 8.06
CA TYR A 45 -10.29 -15.78 7.49
C TYR A 45 -11.55 -15.66 6.64
N PHE A 46 -11.44 -16.08 5.39
CA PHE A 46 -12.53 -16.22 4.42
C PHE A 46 -12.82 -17.71 4.18
N PRO A 47 -13.75 -18.33 4.93
CA PRO A 47 -14.06 -19.77 4.80
C PRO A 47 -14.45 -20.17 3.39
N ALA A 48 -15.30 -19.37 2.74
CA ALA A 48 -15.77 -19.64 1.38
C ALA A 48 -14.64 -19.69 0.34
N LEU A 49 -13.56 -18.95 0.58
CA LEU A 49 -12.37 -18.93 -0.27
C LEU A 49 -11.26 -19.87 0.22
N ARG A 50 -11.43 -20.49 1.39
CA ARG A 50 -10.47 -21.39 2.06
C ARG A 50 -9.09 -20.74 2.26
N ILE A 51 -9.06 -19.43 2.57
CA ILE A 51 -7.84 -18.67 2.80
C ILE A 51 -7.90 -17.93 4.12
N LYS A 52 -6.76 -17.85 4.79
CA LYS A 52 -6.57 -16.98 5.96
C LYS A 52 -5.16 -16.39 6.00
N ARG A 53 -5.03 -15.28 6.69
CA ARG A 53 -3.73 -14.65 6.92
C ARG A 53 -3.73 -13.89 8.23
N ASP A 54 -2.65 -14.03 8.99
CA ASP A 54 -2.47 -13.31 10.23
C ASP A 54 -2.10 -11.85 10.00
N LEU A 55 -2.66 -10.97 10.82
CA LEU A 55 -2.33 -9.57 10.93
C LEU A 55 -1.53 -9.37 12.22
N LEU A 56 -0.33 -8.84 12.07
CA LEU A 56 0.62 -8.67 13.17
C LEU A 56 0.76 -7.18 13.50
N PRO A 57 0.89 -6.83 14.79
CA PRO A 57 1.28 -5.48 15.16
C PRO A 57 2.66 -5.14 14.60
N GLY A 58 2.80 -3.92 14.07
CA GLY A 58 4.09 -3.42 13.59
C GLY A 58 4.63 -4.06 12.31
N ARG A 59 3.88 -4.94 11.67
CA ARG A 59 4.32 -5.64 10.45
C ARG A 59 3.19 -5.79 9.45
N TYR A 60 3.42 -5.34 8.22
CA TYR A 60 2.48 -5.60 7.12
C TYR A 60 2.52 -7.05 6.69
N THR A 61 1.34 -7.60 6.43
CA THR A 61 1.12 -8.89 5.78
C THR A 61 0.23 -8.71 4.57
N GLU A 62 0.30 -9.65 3.63
CA GLU A 62 -0.49 -9.58 2.40
C GLU A 62 -1.33 -10.84 2.23
N LEU A 63 -2.52 -10.66 1.68
CA LEU A 63 -3.41 -11.71 1.23
C LEU A 63 -3.97 -11.30 -0.13
N TRP A 64 -4.04 -12.24 -1.06
CA TRP A 64 -4.69 -12.00 -2.34
C TRP A 64 -5.66 -13.14 -2.68
N PHE A 65 -6.72 -12.81 -3.39
CA PHE A 65 -7.71 -13.77 -3.86
C PHE A 65 -8.45 -13.24 -5.09
N ASN A 66 -9.18 -14.15 -5.74
CA ASN A 66 -10.11 -13.81 -6.81
C ASN A 66 -11.44 -14.51 -6.50
N ALA A 67 -12.48 -13.74 -6.17
CA ALA A 67 -13.81 -14.27 -5.93
C ALA A 67 -14.55 -14.45 -7.26
N THR A 68 -14.96 -15.68 -7.57
CA THR A 68 -15.54 -16.05 -8.86
C THR A 68 -17.08 -16.00 -8.88
N GLU A 69 -17.72 -15.95 -7.72
CA GLU A 69 -19.17 -15.95 -7.58
C GLU A 69 -19.64 -14.74 -6.79
N ALA A 70 -20.63 -14.02 -7.31
CA ALA A 70 -21.27 -12.91 -6.59
C ALA A 70 -22.06 -13.47 -5.39
N GLY A 71 -22.05 -12.73 -4.27
CA GLY A 71 -22.74 -13.16 -3.06
C GLY A 71 -22.23 -12.45 -1.81
N ARG A 72 -22.78 -12.89 -0.67
CA ARG A 72 -22.38 -12.45 0.67
C ARG A 72 -21.77 -13.64 1.41
N TYR A 73 -20.59 -13.44 1.95
CA TYR A 73 -19.81 -14.49 2.60
C TYR A 73 -19.35 -14.03 3.96
N GLU A 74 -19.38 -14.91 4.94
CA GLU A 74 -18.92 -14.62 6.28
C GLU A 74 -17.39 -14.56 6.35
N VAL A 75 -16.89 -13.67 7.20
CA VAL A 75 -15.46 -13.48 7.49
C VAL A 75 -15.26 -13.53 9.00
N PHE A 76 -14.25 -14.26 9.45
CA PHE A 76 -13.97 -14.50 10.86
C PHE A 76 -12.58 -14.01 11.25
N CYS A 77 -12.41 -13.76 12.54
CA CYS A 77 -11.09 -13.78 13.16
C CYS A 77 -10.76 -15.23 13.53
N ALA A 78 -9.66 -15.78 13.00
CA ALA A 78 -9.24 -17.16 13.26
C ALA A 78 -7.99 -17.26 14.13
N GLU A 79 -7.67 -16.20 14.89
CA GLU A 79 -6.64 -16.18 15.95
C GLU A 79 -7.23 -15.54 17.20
N TYR A 80 -7.04 -16.17 18.36
CA TYR A 80 -7.59 -15.65 19.62
C TYR A 80 -7.02 -14.25 19.93
N CYS A 81 -7.90 -13.26 19.94
CA CYS A 81 -7.54 -11.85 20.07
C CYS A 81 -8.19 -11.15 21.29
N GLY A 82 -8.63 -11.91 22.29
CA GLY A 82 -9.20 -11.37 23.54
C GLY A 82 -10.68 -11.69 23.72
N THR A 83 -11.33 -11.01 24.67
CA THR A 83 -12.64 -11.36 25.24
C THR A 83 -13.75 -11.47 24.19
N ASP A 84 -13.83 -10.54 23.22
CA ASP A 84 -14.85 -10.53 22.19
C ASP A 84 -14.36 -11.11 20.85
N HIS A 85 -13.34 -11.99 20.89
CA HIS A 85 -12.80 -12.66 19.71
C HIS A 85 -13.90 -13.30 18.84
N SER A 86 -14.86 -14.00 19.45
CA SER A 86 -15.96 -14.66 18.74
C SER A 86 -16.94 -13.68 18.08
N LYS A 87 -16.93 -12.41 18.46
CA LYS A 87 -17.75 -11.34 17.87
C LYS A 87 -17.02 -10.55 16.79
N MET A 88 -15.73 -10.79 16.59
CA MET A 88 -14.94 -10.15 15.56
C MET A 88 -15.22 -10.76 14.18
N LEU A 89 -16.37 -10.39 13.64
CA LEU A 89 -16.94 -10.87 12.39
C LEU A 89 -16.92 -9.76 11.34
N ALA A 90 -16.92 -10.16 10.05
CA ALA A 90 -17.18 -9.27 8.94
C ALA A 90 -17.94 -9.98 7.82
N THR A 91 -18.39 -9.23 6.84
CA THR A 91 -19.03 -9.76 5.63
C THR A 91 -18.22 -9.37 4.39
N LEU A 92 -17.85 -10.34 3.58
CA LEU A 92 -17.37 -10.12 2.23
C LEU A 92 -18.58 -10.04 1.27
N ILE A 93 -18.72 -8.93 0.57
CA ILE A 93 -19.76 -8.72 -0.45
C ILE A 93 -19.10 -8.71 -1.82
N VAL A 94 -19.33 -9.78 -2.58
CA VAL A 94 -18.81 -9.92 -3.94
C VAL A 94 -19.91 -9.48 -4.91
N GLN A 95 -19.64 -8.45 -5.71
CA GLN A 95 -20.62 -7.84 -6.62
C GLN A 95 -20.19 -7.94 -8.08
N PRO A 96 -21.16 -7.98 -9.02
CA PRO A 96 -20.87 -7.73 -10.43
C PRO A 96 -20.10 -6.42 -10.61
N PRO A 97 -19.13 -6.33 -11.56
CA PRO A 97 -18.26 -5.16 -11.69
C PRO A 97 -19.00 -3.82 -11.82
N GLN A 98 -20.15 -3.81 -12.47
CA GLN A 98 -20.98 -2.61 -12.63
C GLN A 98 -21.64 -2.17 -11.32
N GLU A 99 -22.07 -3.10 -10.48
CA GLU A 99 -22.65 -2.82 -9.17
C GLU A 99 -21.58 -2.33 -8.20
N TYR A 100 -20.41 -2.96 -8.23
CA TYR A 100 -19.26 -2.51 -7.45
C TYR A 100 -18.83 -1.08 -7.85
N ALA A 101 -18.79 -0.75 -9.15
CA ALA A 101 -18.47 0.60 -9.61
C ALA A 101 -19.51 1.63 -9.13
N ARG A 102 -20.81 1.29 -9.18
CA ARG A 102 -21.88 2.14 -8.63
C ARG A 102 -21.73 2.33 -7.12
N TRP A 103 -21.46 1.25 -6.40
CA TRP A 103 -21.22 1.32 -4.96
C TRP A 103 -20.04 2.25 -4.65
N LEU A 104 -18.89 2.10 -5.33
CA LEU A 104 -17.73 2.97 -5.16
C LEU A 104 -18.06 4.45 -5.37
N SER A 105 -18.87 4.78 -6.39
CA SER A 105 -19.26 6.16 -6.68
C SER A 105 -20.25 6.73 -5.66
N GLN A 106 -21.10 5.90 -5.06
CA GLN A 106 -22.11 6.28 -4.08
C GLN A 106 -21.57 6.31 -2.64
N ALA A 107 -20.57 5.50 -2.33
CA ALA A 107 -19.96 5.42 -1.01
C ALA A 107 -19.23 6.72 -0.56
N GLY A 108 -19.50 7.79 -1.28
CA GLY A 108 -18.99 9.14 -1.05
C GLY A 108 -17.65 9.33 -1.75
N ALA A 109 -17.50 10.42 -2.47
CA ALA A 109 -16.18 10.93 -2.83
C ALA A 109 -15.51 11.43 -1.54
N SER A 110 -15.04 10.52 -0.70
CA SER A 110 -14.09 10.90 0.32
C SER A 110 -12.79 11.24 -0.42
N GLU A 111 -12.10 12.28 0.04
CA GLU A 111 -10.76 12.58 -0.44
C GLU A 111 -9.95 11.28 -0.54
N SER A 112 -9.19 11.12 -1.60
CA SER A 112 -8.34 9.94 -1.79
C SER A 112 -7.40 9.77 -0.59
N LEU A 113 -6.91 8.56 -0.37
CA LEU A 113 -5.89 8.33 0.68
C LEU A 113 -4.71 9.28 0.57
N ALA A 114 -4.31 9.61 -0.67
CA ALA A 114 -3.20 10.50 -0.93
C ALA A 114 -3.53 11.95 -0.53
N GLU A 115 -4.72 12.45 -0.85
CA GLU A 115 -5.16 13.80 -0.43
C GLU A 115 -5.28 13.91 1.09
N GLN A 116 -5.88 12.89 1.75
CA GLN A 116 -5.92 12.84 3.21
C GLN A 116 -4.51 12.75 3.81
N GLY A 117 -3.59 12.02 3.17
CA GLY A 117 -2.20 11.92 3.57
C GLY A 117 -1.47 13.25 3.42
N GLU A 118 -1.76 14.05 2.39
CA GLU A 118 -1.22 15.39 2.21
C GLU A 118 -1.65 16.34 3.34
N VAL A 119 -2.91 16.26 3.75
CA VAL A 119 -3.41 17.05 4.89
C VAL A 119 -2.64 16.68 6.16
N LEU A 120 -2.47 15.38 6.46
CA LEU A 120 -1.70 14.91 7.62
C LEU A 120 -0.23 15.32 7.54
N PHE A 121 0.37 15.26 6.34
CA PHE A 121 1.77 15.65 6.10
C PHE A 121 2.03 17.13 6.48
N ARG A 122 1.07 18.00 6.19
CA ARG A 122 1.13 19.41 6.63
C ARG A 122 0.82 19.56 8.12
N GLN A 123 -0.22 18.88 8.59
CA GLN A 123 -0.68 18.95 10.00
C GLN A 123 0.40 18.53 10.99
N PHE A 124 1.13 17.45 10.69
CA PHE A 124 2.22 16.96 11.55
C PHE A 124 3.57 17.60 11.27
N GLY A 125 3.62 18.65 10.42
CA GLY A 125 4.82 19.45 10.17
C GLY A 125 5.90 18.75 9.32
N CYS A 126 5.58 17.61 8.66
CA CYS A 126 6.52 16.87 7.82
C CYS A 126 7.11 17.75 6.69
N SER A 127 6.30 18.68 6.15
CA SER A 127 6.70 19.65 5.13
C SER A 127 7.81 20.59 5.56
N GLY A 128 8.01 20.79 6.85
CA GLY A 128 9.09 21.64 7.40
C GLY A 128 10.49 21.07 7.12
N CYS A 129 10.60 19.75 6.98
CA CYS A 129 11.86 19.06 6.67
C CYS A 129 11.86 18.46 5.25
N HIS A 130 10.72 17.91 4.79
CA HIS A 130 10.61 17.21 3.51
C HIS A 130 9.95 18.04 2.40
N GLY A 131 9.61 19.29 2.67
CA GLY A 131 9.00 20.19 1.67
C GLY A 131 10.02 20.82 0.73
N PRO A 132 9.58 21.39 -0.41
CA PRO A 132 10.48 22.02 -1.39
C PRO A 132 11.21 23.27 -0.85
N ALA A 133 10.65 23.93 0.15
CA ALA A 133 11.23 25.11 0.80
C ALA A 133 11.87 24.77 2.16
N ALA A 134 12.09 23.51 2.48
CA ALA A 134 12.64 23.08 3.76
C ALA A 134 14.10 23.51 3.90
N VAL A 135 14.44 24.09 5.06
CA VAL A 135 15.81 24.46 5.40
C VAL A 135 16.59 23.26 5.96
N ALA A 136 15.90 22.35 6.61
CA ALA A 136 16.50 21.12 7.16
C ALA A 136 16.94 20.17 6.04
N LYS A 137 18.14 19.60 6.19
CA LYS A 137 18.66 18.60 5.26
C LYS A 137 17.99 17.24 5.54
N ALA A 138 16.88 16.96 4.86
CA ALA A 138 16.18 15.70 4.95
C ALA A 138 16.10 15.02 3.56
N PRO A 139 15.94 13.67 3.50
CA PRO A 139 15.78 12.96 2.23
C PRO A 139 14.56 13.46 1.45
N LYS A 140 14.71 13.64 0.13
CA LYS A 140 13.59 13.98 -0.76
C LYS A 140 12.64 12.80 -0.87
N LEU A 141 11.34 13.08 -0.83
CA LEU A 141 10.29 12.07 -0.92
C LEU A 141 9.79 11.83 -2.35
N ASP A 142 10.10 12.74 -3.29
CA ASP A 142 9.73 12.61 -4.69
C ASP A 142 10.34 11.36 -5.29
N GLY A 143 9.51 10.46 -5.81
CA GLY A 143 9.93 9.18 -6.37
C GLY A 143 10.62 8.23 -5.38
N LEU A 144 10.43 8.44 -4.08
CA LEU A 144 11.03 7.58 -3.06
C LEU A 144 10.47 6.14 -3.12
N TYR A 145 9.15 6.01 -3.22
CA TYR A 145 8.51 4.70 -3.17
C TYR A 145 8.99 3.75 -4.27
N GLY A 146 9.38 2.54 -3.87
CA GLY A 146 9.92 1.52 -4.77
C GLY A 146 11.40 1.68 -5.10
N ARG A 147 12.05 2.80 -4.74
CA ARG A 147 13.46 3.05 -4.99
C ARG A 147 14.34 2.35 -3.94
N ARG A 148 15.55 1.96 -4.35
CA ARG A 148 16.57 1.46 -3.45
C ARG A 148 17.24 2.62 -2.71
N VAL A 149 17.26 2.57 -1.40
CA VAL A 149 17.83 3.58 -0.49
C VAL A 149 19.08 3.00 0.17
N ALA A 150 20.20 3.70 0.08
CA ALA A 150 21.42 3.36 0.81
C ALA A 150 21.31 3.83 2.27
N LEU A 151 21.72 2.99 3.22
CA LEU A 151 21.68 3.28 4.65
C LEU A 151 23.08 3.59 5.17
N GLU A 152 23.17 4.31 6.30
CA GLU A 152 24.42 4.70 6.97
C GLU A 152 25.32 3.49 7.30
N ASN A 153 24.72 2.35 7.65
CA ASN A 153 25.43 1.11 7.97
C ASN A 153 26.00 0.38 6.74
N GLY A 154 25.95 0.98 5.55
CA GLY A 154 26.43 0.41 4.28
C GLY A 154 25.48 -0.57 3.60
N SER A 155 24.34 -0.90 4.21
CA SER A 155 23.31 -1.72 3.59
C SER A 155 22.39 -0.90 2.67
N SER A 156 21.50 -1.56 1.96
CA SER A 156 20.44 -0.88 1.19
C SER A 156 19.10 -1.58 1.36
N VAL A 157 18.02 -0.80 1.29
CA VAL A 157 16.64 -1.26 1.43
C VAL A 157 15.78 -0.71 0.29
N VAL A 158 14.74 -1.43 -0.09
CA VAL A 158 13.72 -0.88 -0.99
C VAL A 158 12.75 -0.04 -0.15
N ALA A 159 12.49 1.20 -0.58
CA ALA A 159 11.55 2.08 0.08
C ALA A 159 10.11 1.63 -0.20
N ASP A 160 9.72 0.54 0.40
CA ASP A 160 8.37 -0.02 0.38
C ASP A 160 7.48 0.59 1.48
N GLN A 161 6.29 0.08 1.62
CA GLN A 161 5.33 0.52 2.63
C GLN A 161 5.84 0.31 4.06
N ALA A 162 6.56 -0.80 4.31
CA ALA A 162 7.12 -1.10 5.63
C ALA A 162 8.26 -0.13 5.99
N TYR A 163 9.14 0.16 5.02
CA TYR A 163 10.20 1.16 5.18
C TYR A 163 9.64 2.55 5.53
N ILE A 164 8.62 3.03 4.79
CA ILE A 164 8.00 4.33 5.05
C ILE A 164 7.36 4.36 6.44
N ARG A 165 6.63 3.31 6.81
CA ARG A 165 6.05 3.17 8.14
C ARG A 165 7.12 3.26 9.23
N ASP A 166 8.16 2.47 9.11
CA ASP A 166 9.25 2.43 10.08
C ASP A 166 9.97 3.79 10.15
N SER A 167 10.16 4.48 9.03
CA SER A 167 10.74 5.81 9.01
C SER A 167 9.89 6.84 9.78
N ILE A 168 8.56 6.71 9.75
CA ILE A 168 7.65 7.60 10.49
C ILE A 168 7.64 7.26 11.99
N LEU A 169 7.48 5.97 12.33
CA LEU A 169 7.28 5.55 13.72
C LEU A 169 8.58 5.26 14.47
N LEU A 170 9.61 4.78 13.77
CA LEU A 170 10.90 4.34 14.29
C LEU A 170 12.07 4.96 13.48
N PRO A 171 12.17 6.31 13.39
CA PRO A 171 13.07 6.99 12.45
C PRO A 171 14.56 6.65 12.64
N HIS A 172 14.95 6.23 13.83
CA HIS A 172 16.34 5.85 14.14
C HIS A 172 16.68 4.39 13.73
N LYS A 173 15.71 3.62 13.26
CA LYS A 173 15.92 2.22 12.86
C LYS A 173 16.72 2.08 11.57
N GLN A 174 16.52 3.00 10.61
CA GLN A 174 17.12 2.95 9.27
C GLN A 174 17.48 4.37 8.82
N ILE A 175 18.71 4.78 9.11
CA ILE A 175 19.20 6.12 8.77
C ILE A 175 19.72 6.11 7.34
N VAL A 176 19.25 7.05 6.52
CA VAL A 176 19.68 7.20 5.12
C VAL A 176 21.11 7.72 5.07
N ALA A 177 21.96 7.11 4.25
CA ALA A 177 23.35 7.50 4.10
C ALA A 177 23.49 8.99 3.71
N GLY A 178 24.36 9.71 4.44
CA GLY A 178 24.60 11.14 4.24
C GLY A 178 23.57 12.08 4.87
N TYR A 179 22.65 11.55 5.70
CA TYR A 179 21.70 12.34 6.49
C TYR A 179 21.89 12.09 7.98
N GLU A 180 21.59 13.10 8.77
CA GLU A 180 21.58 12.99 10.23
C GLU A 180 20.26 12.41 10.73
N SER A 181 20.30 11.74 11.88
CA SER A 181 19.14 11.13 12.53
C SER A 181 18.35 12.19 13.33
N ILE A 182 17.76 13.17 12.65
CA ILE A 182 17.04 14.30 13.25
C ILE A 182 15.52 14.18 13.17
N MET A 183 15.00 13.19 12.43
CA MET A 183 13.56 12.99 12.30
C MET A 183 12.95 12.56 13.65
N PRO A 184 11.91 13.26 14.15
CA PRO A 184 11.23 12.87 15.37
C PRO A 184 10.42 11.59 15.17
N SER A 185 10.24 10.80 16.23
CA SER A 185 9.34 9.68 16.23
C SER A 185 7.89 10.13 16.35
N PHE A 186 7.02 9.60 15.49
CA PHE A 186 5.57 9.81 15.57
C PHE A 186 4.84 8.60 16.17
N ALA A 187 5.57 7.66 16.79
CA ALA A 187 4.96 6.57 17.54
C ALA A 187 4.04 7.13 18.63
N ASN A 188 2.84 6.58 18.77
CA ASN A 188 1.77 7.03 19.67
C ASN A 188 1.16 8.42 19.34
N VAL A 189 1.61 9.09 18.29
CA VAL A 189 1.05 10.36 17.80
C VAL A 189 0.21 10.14 16.56
N ILE A 190 0.67 9.27 15.66
CA ILE A 190 -0.01 8.91 14.42
C ILE A 190 -0.38 7.42 14.51
N ASP A 191 -1.66 7.11 14.33
CA ASP A 191 -2.14 5.73 14.30
C ASP A 191 -1.84 5.05 12.95
N GLU A 192 -2.02 3.74 12.85
CA GLU A 192 -1.73 2.97 11.63
C GLU A 192 -2.55 3.46 10.43
N GLU A 193 -3.74 3.97 10.64
CA GLU A 193 -4.58 4.53 9.58
C GLU A 193 -3.98 5.84 9.04
N GLY A 194 -3.47 6.69 9.91
CA GLY A 194 -2.74 7.90 9.54
C GLY A 194 -1.44 7.60 8.79
N VAL A 195 -0.70 6.58 9.23
CA VAL A 195 0.51 6.10 8.54
C VAL A 195 0.17 5.58 7.14
N LEU A 196 -0.93 4.85 6.96
CA LEU A 196 -1.38 4.39 5.65
C LEU A 196 -1.71 5.56 4.71
N ARG A 197 -2.36 6.61 5.19
CA ARG A 197 -2.65 7.82 4.41
C ARG A 197 -1.37 8.55 4.01
N LEU A 198 -0.45 8.77 4.96
CA LEU A 198 0.85 9.37 4.67
C LEU A 198 1.64 8.55 3.65
N THR A 199 1.64 7.23 3.77
CA THR A 199 2.29 6.35 2.80
C THR A 199 1.66 6.49 1.41
N ALA A 200 0.34 6.57 1.31
CA ALA A 200 -0.35 6.79 0.03
C ALA A 200 0.02 8.15 -0.59
N TYR A 201 0.15 9.20 0.21
CA TYR A 201 0.63 10.49 -0.24
C TYR A 201 2.07 10.41 -0.78
N ILE A 202 3.00 9.81 -0.03
CA ILE A 202 4.39 9.65 -0.45
C ILE A 202 4.49 8.82 -1.75
N GLN A 203 3.65 7.80 -1.91
CA GLN A 203 3.54 7.04 -3.16
C GLN A 203 3.07 7.89 -4.33
N SER A 204 2.19 8.86 -4.09
CA SER A 204 1.66 9.75 -5.12
C SER A 204 2.70 10.73 -5.65
N LEU A 205 3.69 11.12 -4.83
CA LEU A 205 4.77 12.03 -5.21
C LEU A 205 5.68 11.48 -6.33
N GLY A 206 5.69 10.16 -6.55
CA GLY A 206 6.44 9.52 -7.64
C GLY A 206 5.67 9.41 -8.95
N LYS A 207 4.38 9.74 -8.97
CA LYS A 207 3.50 9.59 -10.14
C LYS A 207 3.38 10.84 -11.02
N VAL A 208 4.12 11.88 -10.74
CA VAL A 208 4.16 13.09 -11.58
C VAL A 208 4.96 12.76 -12.83
N GLY A 209 4.28 12.20 -13.86
CA GLY A 209 4.88 11.98 -15.18
C GLY A 209 4.48 10.70 -15.93
N HIS A 210 3.66 9.82 -15.36
CA HIS A 210 3.08 8.72 -16.13
C HIS A 210 1.54 8.83 -16.08
N ALA A 211 0.97 9.42 -17.12
CA ALA A 211 -0.42 9.11 -17.49
C ALA A 211 -0.53 7.58 -17.59
N PRO A 212 -1.63 6.94 -17.13
CA PRO A 212 -1.81 5.52 -17.34
C PRO A 212 -1.72 5.27 -18.84
N GLY A 213 -0.70 4.51 -19.25
CA GLY A 213 -0.51 4.14 -20.64
C GLY A 213 -1.81 3.51 -21.14
N THR A 214 -2.43 4.16 -22.10
CA THR A 214 -3.41 3.55 -22.97
C THR A 214 -2.72 2.34 -23.59
N ILE A 215 -3.10 1.15 -23.16
CA ILE A 215 -2.77 -0.08 -23.87
C ILE A 215 -3.45 0.08 -25.22
N ASP A 216 -2.66 0.17 -26.29
CA ASP A 216 -3.20 0.14 -27.63
C ASP A 216 -3.90 -1.21 -27.82
N GLU A 217 -5.04 -1.20 -28.50
CA GLU A 217 -5.89 -2.39 -28.70
C GLU A 217 -5.20 -3.50 -29.52
N ARG A 218 -3.92 -3.39 -29.83
CA ARG A 218 -3.16 -4.32 -30.66
C ARG A 218 -2.12 -5.15 -29.92
N GLY A 219 -1.91 -4.93 -28.62
CA GLY A 219 -1.09 -5.82 -27.77
C GLY A 219 0.37 -6.02 -28.24
N GLN A 220 0.95 -5.08 -28.99
CA GLN A 220 2.33 -5.19 -29.47
C GLN A 220 3.21 -4.15 -28.77
N GLY A 221 4.10 -4.64 -27.90
CA GLY A 221 5.18 -3.87 -27.33
C GLY A 221 6.24 -3.62 -28.40
N GLU A 222 6.69 -2.37 -28.55
CA GLU A 222 7.85 -2.04 -29.39
C GLU A 222 9.11 -2.75 -28.90
N PRO A 223 9.93 -3.31 -29.80
CA PRO A 223 11.19 -3.95 -29.42
C PRO A 223 12.24 -2.89 -29.08
N HIS A 224 12.89 -3.05 -27.94
CA HIS A 224 14.09 -2.30 -27.57
C HIS A 224 15.16 -2.39 -28.65
N ALA A 225 15.49 -1.25 -29.24
CA ALA A 225 16.66 -1.08 -30.10
C ALA A 225 17.90 -0.97 -29.20
N ASP A 226 18.59 -2.08 -28.98
CA ASP A 226 20.03 -2.15 -28.73
C ASP A 226 20.45 -3.63 -28.68
N SER A 227 20.82 -4.12 -29.88
CA SER A 227 21.67 -5.32 -30.02
C SER A 227 22.78 -5.00 -30.95
N PRO A 228 24.05 -5.25 -30.61
CA PRO A 228 25.19 -4.96 -31.48
C PRO A 228 25.18 -5.87 -32.70
N ARG A 229 25.38 -5.26 -33.87
CA ARG A 229 25.48 -5.95 -35.15
C ARG A 229 26.68 -6.90 -35.14
N SER A 230 26.44 -8.16 -35.46
CA SER A 230 27.47 -9.14 -35.82
C SER A 230 28.12 -8.77 -37.16
N PRO A 231 29.45 -8.96 -37.34
CA PRO A 231 30.12 -8.66 -38.63
C PRO A 231 29.74 -9.71 -39.66
N THR A 232 29.52 -9.24 -40.88
CA THR A 232 29.34 -10.03 -42.11
C THR A 232 30.65 -10.70 -42.52
N PRO A 233 30.64 -11.95 -43.05
CA PRO A 233 31.84 -12.56 -43.61
C PRO A 233 32.16 -11.97 -44.94
N GLU A 234 33.43 -11.61 -45.13
CA GLU A 234 34.04 -11.14 -46.37
C GLU A 234 34.14 -12.31 -47.37
N GLU A 235 33.56 -12.12 -48.55
CA GLU A 235 33.65 -13.00 -49.69
C GLU A 235 35.04 -12.90 -50.30
N THR A 236 35.85 -13.94 -50.25
CA THR A 236 37.04 -14.11 -51.09
C THR A 236 36.68 -14.91 -52.31
N LEU A 237 36.90 -14.33 -53.48
CA LEU A 237 36.95 -14.95 -54.79
C LEU A 237 38.33 -14.74 -55.45
N PRO A 238 38.65 -15.50 -56.44
CA PRO A 238 39.75 -16.48 -56.53
C PRO A 238 41.07 -15.89 -56.90
#